data_90012e8f8509ffbc15b90c466926e361
#
_entry.id   90012e8f8509ffbc15b90c466926e361
#
_cell.length_a   1.000
_cell.length_b   1.000
_cell.length_c   1.000
_cell.angle_alpha   90.00
_cell.angle_beta   90.00
_cell.angle_gamma   90.00
#
_symmetry.space_group_name_H-M   'P 1'
#
loop_
_entity.id
_entity.type
_entity.pdbx_description
1 polymer ?
#
loop_
_entity_poly.entity_id
_entity_poly.type
_entity_poly.pdbx_seq_one_letter_code
_entity_poly.pdbx_strand_id
1 'polypeptide(L)'
;MDSIRIQGGMALQGKVRVQGSKNAALPILAATLLVGEESFIGNCPRITDVYSMVSLLKSLGCSVHWQETGIAVDSSQVRRGQMPRDAVRGMRSSLCLLGALIGRCSEVVMEHPGGCVIGERPIDLHLSALGQMGVEFVEEEGSIRAFSDRLHGAVINLPFPSVGATENIVLAGVMAEGDTVLEGAALEPEVSTLCAFLEQCGAWIEGIGSDRLVIHGGRRLYGTQFAVPSDRIVAGTYLLACIGAGGSVFLEQAPQEEMQSVLETAARMGGRVCTSKEGIYVQAP
;
A
#
# COMPACT_ATOMS: atom_id res chain seq x y z
N MET A 1 1.96 -3.43 29.86
CA MET A 1 2.53 -2.43 28.93
C MET A 1 3.84 -2.97 28.44
N ASP A 2 3.99 -3.18 27.15
CA ASP A 2 5.27 -3.54 26.57
C ASP A 2 6.22 -2.35 26.68
N SER A 3 7.45 -2.57 27.08
CA SER A 3 8.46 -1.52 27.21
C SER A 3 9.69 -1.86 26.40
N ILE A 4 10.31 -0.83 25.78
CA ILE A 4 11.60 -0.96 25.09
C ILE A 4 12.65 -0.27 25.93
N ARG A 5 13.74 -0.96 26.25
CA ARG A 5 14.92 -0.38 26.89
C ARG A 5 16.00 -0.14 25.84
N ILE A 6 16.46 1.09 25.71
CA ILE A 6 17.50 1.50 24.78
C ILE A 6 18.75 1.88 25.59
N GLN A 7 19.90 1.29 25.24
CA GLN A 7 21.20 1.67 25.75
C GLN A 7 21.98 2.34 24.63
N GLY A 8 22.15 3.66 24.71
CA GLY A 8 22.89 4.47 23.76
C GLY A 8 24.40 4.43 23.94
N GLY A 9 25.14 5.24 23.18
CA GLY A 9 26.60 5.43 23.31
C GLY A 9 27.46 4.46 22.51
N MET A 10 26.85 3.66 21.60
CA MET A 10 27.58 2.78 20.68
C MET A 10 27.37 3.22 19.24
N ALA A 11 28.47 3.39 18.51
CA ALA A 11 28.43 3.64 17.08
C ALA A 11 27.86 2.44 16.30
N LEU A 12 27.02 2.71 15.30
CA LEU A 12 26.44 1.67 14.47
C LEU A 12 27.40 1.26 13.36
N GLN A 13 27.61 -0.04 13.18
CA GLN A 13 28.44 -0.58 12.11
C GLN A 13 27.81 -1.82 11.51
N GLY A 14 27.87 -1.92 10.18
CA GLY A 14 27.45 -3.13 9.49
C GLY A 14 26.69 -2.91 8.18
N LYS A 15 26.04 -3.99 7.75
CA LYS A 15 25.27 -4.06 6.51
C LYS A 15 23.85 -4.52 6.82
N VAL A 16 22.86 -3.82 6.27
CA VAL A 16 21.45 -4.17 6.40
C VAL A 16 20.84 -4.25 5.00
N ARG A 17 20.22 -5.38 4.69
CA ARG A 17 19.38 -5.48 3.48
C ARG A 17 18.02 -4.88 3.78
N VAL A 18 17.63 -3.87 2.98
CA VAL A 18 16.33 -3.22 3.11
C VAL A 18 15.23 -4.15 2.60
N GLN A 19 14.26 -4.44 3.45
CA GLN A 19 13.10 -5.27 3.10
C GLN A 19 12.15 -4.56 2.13
N GLY A 20 11.20 -5.31 1.56
CA GLY A 20 10.14 -4.74 0.73
C GLY A 20 9.26 -3.75 1.49
N SER A 21 8.74 -2.75 0.77
CA SER A 21 7.91 -1.67 1.32
C SER A 21 6.58 -2.21 1.86
N LYS A 22 6.31 -1.95 3.14
CA LYS A 22 5.01 -2.22 3.76
C LYS A 22 3.88 -1.51 3.02
N ASN A 23 4.07 -0.22 2.79
CA ASN A 23 3.02 0.62 2.24
C ASN A 23 2.73 0.34 0.76
N ALA A 24 3.68 -0.25 0.02
CA ALA A 24 3.42 -0.76 -1.33
C ALA A 24 2.82 -2.19 -1.29
N ALA A 25 3.30 -3.06 -0.39
CA ALA A 25 2.84 -4.44 -0.31
C ALA A 25 1.34 -4.55 0.03
N LEU A 26 0.82 -3.73 0.94
CA LEU A 26 -0.56 -3.80 1.39
C LEU A 26 -1.58 -3.49 0.27
N PRO A 27 -1.49 -2.38 -0.47
CA PRO A 27 -2.39 -2.12 -1.59
C PRO A 27 -2.20 -3.09 -2.76
N ILE A 28 -0.98 -3.59 -3.03
CA ILE A 28 -0.75 -4.65 -4.02
C ILE A 28 -1.46 -5.95 -3.62
N LEU A 29 -1.37 -6.37 -2.35
CA LEU A 29 -2.09 -7.53 -1.85
C LEU A 29 -3.61 -7.33 -1.96
N ALA A 30 -4.13 -6.13 -1.69
CA ALA A 30 -5.54 -5.80 -1.94
C ALA A 30 -5.89 -5.90 -3.43
N ALA A 31 -5.02 -5.41 -4.32
CA ALA A 31 -5.22 -5.45 -5.77
C ALA A 31 -5.27 -6.89 -6.33
N THR A 32 -4.64 -7.88 -5.67
CA THR A 32 -4.75 -9.29 -6.10
C THR A 32 -6.19 -9.80 -6.09
N LEU A 33 -7.09 -9.21 -5.29
CA LEU A 33 -8.51 -9.55 -5.29
C LEU A 33 -9.20 -9.28 -6.64
N LEU A 34 -8.71 -8.29 -7.38
CA LEU A 34 -9.28 -7.87 -8.67
C LEU A 34 -8.90 -8.81 -9.81
N VAL A 35 -7.78 -9.52 -9.69
CA VAL A 35 -7.21 -10.35 -10.75
C VAL A 35 -8.03 -11.62 -10.99
N GLY A 36 -8.51 -12.28 -9.94
CA GLY A 36 -9.31 -13.52 -10.05
C GLY A 36 -8.50 -14.75 -10.51
N GLU A 37 -7.18 -14.67 -10.48
CA GLU A 37 -6.19 -15.70 -10.81
C GLU A 37 -5.06 -15.66 -9.78
N GLU A 38 -4.09 -16.58 -9.87
CA GLU A 38 -2.92 -16.54 -9.00
C GLU A 38 -1.95 -15.44 -9.44
N SER A 39 -1.47 -14.66 -8.48
CA SER A 39 -0.36 -13.72 -8.63
C SER A 39 0.75 -14.04 -7.63
N PHE A 40 2.01 -13.85 -8.03
CA PHE A 40 3.16 -13.98 -7.16
C PHE A 40 3.75 -12.60 -6.81
N ILE A 41 3.80 -12.29 -5.52
CA ILE A 41 4.31 -11.02 -5.02
C ILE A 41 5.67 -11.26 -4.35
N GLY A 42 6.75 -10.98 -5.10
CA GLY A 42 8.13 -11.09 -4.63
C GLY A 42 8.52 -9.98 -3.65
N ASN A 43 9.54 -10.20 -2.87
CA ASN A 43 10.05 -9.25 -1.86
C ASN A 43 8.97 -8.73 -0.89
N CYS A 44 7.88 -9.49 -0.68
CA CYS A 44 6.83 -9.13 0.26
C CYS A 44 7.35 -9.23 1.71
N PRO A 45 7.29 -8.15 2.51
CA PRO A 45 7.90 -8.15 3.84
C PRO A 45 7.12 -9.04 4.82
N ARG A 46 7.87 -9.80 5.66
CA ARG A 46 7.28 -10.69 6.68
C ARG A 46 7.07 -9.95 8.00
N ILE A 47 6.09 -9.06 8.02
CA ILE A 47 5.76 -8.19 9.16
C ILE A 47 4.30 -8.37 9.57
N THR A 48 3.97 -7.92 10.78
CA THR A 48 2.63 -8.10 11.39
C THR A 48 1.51 -7.59 10.49
N ASP A 49 1.65 -6.40 9.89
CA ASP A 49 0.62 -5.81 9.03
C ASP A 49 0.35 -6.67 7.79
N VAL A 50 1.40 -7.24 7.18
CA VAL A 50 1.26 -8.14 6.04
C VAL A 50 0.63 -9.47 6.44
N TYR A 51 1.00 -10.03 7.61
CA TYR A 51 0.33 -11.24 8.12
C TYR A 51 -1.15 -11.00 8.40
N SER A 52 -1.50 -9.83 8.92
CA SER A 52 -2.90 -9.44 9.15
C SER A 52 -3.66 -9.32 7.82
N MET A 53 -3.06 -8.68 6.79
CA MET A 53 -3.62 -8.62 5.43
C MET A 53 -3.82 -10.01 4.84
N VAL A 54 -2.84 -10.90 4.97
CA VAL A 54 -2.94 -12.30 4.52
C VAL A 54 -4.10 -13.03 5.22
N SER A 55 -4.29 -12.79 6.52
CA SER A 55 -5.43 -13.36 7.26
C SER A 55 -6.77 -12.86 6.72
N LEU A 56 -6.87 -11.56 6.39
CA LEU A 56 -8.06 -10.99 5.75
C LEU A 56 -8.31 -11.61 4.36
N LEU A 57 -7.29 -11.69 3.50
CA LEU A 57 -7.41 -12.32 2.18
C LEU A 57 -7.87 -13.79 2.27
N LYS A 58 -7.33 -14.56 3.21
CA LYS A 58 -7.78 -15.94 3.46
C LYS A 58 -9.23 -16.01 3.91
N SER A 59 -9.66 -15.10 4.78
CA SER A 59 -11.07 -15.04 5.24
C SER A 59 -12.05 -14.68 4.12
N LEU A 60 -11.59 -13.93 3.11
CA LEU A 60 -12.35 -13.60 1.90
C LEU A 60 -12.39 -14.75 0.88
N GLY A 61 -11.65 -15.83 1.12
CA GLY A 61 -11.61 -17.01 0.25
C GLY A 61 -10.39 -17.10 -0.66
N CYS A 62 -9.36 -16.26 -0.48
CA CYS A 62 -8.10 -16.42 -1.20
C CYS A 62 -7.31 -17.62 -0.69
N SER A 63 -6.66 -18.35 -1.62
CA SER A 63 -5.57 -19.27 -1.30
C SER A 63 -4.26 -18.48 -1.24
N VAL A 64 -3.55 -18.55 -0.12
CA VAL A 64 -2.34 -17.75 0.10
C VAL A 64 -1.22 -18.62 0.63
N HIS A 65 -0.09 -18.65 -0.09
CA HIS A 65 1.07 -19.49 0.23
C HIS A 65 2.36 -18.67 0.23
N TRP A 66 3.07 -18.70 1.37
CA TRP A 66 4.42 -18.14 1.45
C TRP A 66 5.42 -19.04 0.73
N GLN A 67 6.28 -18.41 -0.07
CA GLN A 67 7.45 -19.02 -0.70
C GLN A 67 8.73 -18.36 -0.16
N GLU A 68 9.90 -18.83 -0.58
CA GLU A 68 11.19 -18.32 -0.10
C GLU A 68 11.35 -16.82 -0.37
N THR A 69 11.01 -16.37 -1.60
CA THR A 69 11.26 -15.01 -2.09
C THR A 69 10.01 -14.11 -2.12
N GLY A 70 8.85 -14.62 -1.67
CA GLY A 70 7.61 -13.85 -1.74
C GLY A 70 6.38 -14.64 -1.30
N ILE A 71 5.24 -14.27 -1.82
CA ILE A 71 3.94 -14.83 -1.50
C ILE A 71 3.09 -15.03 -2.76
N ALA A 72 2.50 -16.20 -2.91
CA ALA A 72 1.51 -16.47 -3.97
C ALA A 72 0.11 -16.26 -3.41
N VAL A 73 -0.74 -15.54 -4.16
CA VAL A 73 -2.13 -15.24 -3.80
C VAL A 73 -3.02 -15.61 -4.98
N ASP A 74 -3.93 -16.55 -4.76
CA ASP A 74 -5.00 -16.92 -5.71
C ASP A 74 -6.34 -16.43 -5.17
N SER A 75 -6.97 -15.52 -5.89
CA SER A 75 -8.28 -14.92 -5.56
C SER A 75 -9.44 -15.49 -6.40
N SER A 76 -9.23 -16.57 -7.14
CA SER A 76 -10.23 -17.17 -8.04
C SER A 76 -11.54 -17.55 -7.36
N GLN A 77 -11.49 -17.88 -6.06
CA GLN A 77 -12.66 -18.33 -5.27
C GLN A 77 -13.36 -17.21 -4.49
N VAL A 78 -12.86 -15.97 -4.54
CA VAL A 78 -13.51 -14.84 -3.86
C VAL A 78 -14.86 -14.52 -4.50
N ARG A 79 -15.93 -14.55 -3.69
CA ARG A 79 -17.32 -14.32 -4.14
C ARG A 79 -18.09 -13.32 -3.28
N ARG A 80 -17.60 -13.00 -2.08
CA ARG A 80 -18.27 -12.13 -1.12
C ARG A 80 -17.29 -11.15 -0.50
N GLY A 81 -17.75 -9.90 -0.29
CA GLY A 81 -16.97 -8.82 0.32
C GLY A 81 -17.19 -8.69 1.83
N GLN A 82 -17.50 -9.77 2.54
CA GLN A 82 -17.75 -9.72 3.98
C GLN A 82 -16.46 -9.99 4.76
N MET A 83 -15.95 -8.96 5.43
CA MET A 83 -14.77 -9.05 6.27
C MET A 83 -15.09 -9.43 7.71
N PRO A 84 -14.31 -10.34 8.35
CA PRO A 84 -14.51 -10.70 9.76
C PRO A 84 -14.28 -9.49 10.68
N ARG A 85 -15.17 -9.32 11.64
CA ARG A 85 -15.17 -8.19 12.59
C ARG A 85 -13.83 -8.00 13.30
N ASP A 86 -13.30 -9.04 13.90
CA ASP A 86 -12.09 -8.97 14.72
C ASP A 86 -10.82 -8.67 13.89
N ALA A 87 -10.81 -9.04 12.60
CA ALA A 87 -9.67 -8.83 11.71
C ALA A 87 -9.54 -7.37 11.24
N VAL A 88 -10.67 -6.66 11.08
CA VAL A 88 -10.70 -5.25 10.65
C VAL A 88 -10.32 -4.30 11.78
N ARG A 89 -10.80 -4.56 13.01
CA ARG A 89 -10.50 -3.72 14.19
C ARG A 89 -9.02 -3.62 14.52
N GLY A 90 -8.27 -4.67 14.20
CA GLY A 90 -6.83 -4.72 14.48
C GLY A 90 -5.94 -4.04 13.43
N MET A 91 -6.47 -3.68 12.26
CA MET A 91 -5.66 -3.20 11.15
C MET A 91 -6.36 -2.07 10.38
N ARG A 92 -5.89 -0.83 10.57
CA ARG A 92 -6.43 0.32 9.83
C ARG A 92 -6.26 0.22 8.31
N SER A 93 -5.15 -0.35 7.83
CA SER A 93 -4.90 -0.59 6.40
C SER A 93 -5.89 -1.58 5.76
N SER A 94 -6.81 -2.20 6.53
CA SER A 94 -7.95 -2.94 5.98
C SER A 94 -8.83 -2.06 5.08
N LEU A 95 -8.81 -0.74 5.27
CA LEU A 95 -9.54 0.21 4.44
C LEU A 95 -9.09 0.18 2.96
N CYS A 96 -7.85 -0.19 2.65
CA CYS A 96 -7.40 -0.34 1.25
C CYS A 96 -8.10 -1.50 0.52
N LEU A 97 -8.73 -2.44 1.26
CA LEU A 97 -9.53 -3.49 0.66
C LEU A 97 -10.88 -2.99 0.12
N LEU A 98 -11.37 -1.83 0.58
CA LEU A 98 -12.70 -1.35 0.23
C LEU A 98 -12.86 -1.14 -1.28
N GLY A 99 -11.94 -0.42 -1.92
CA GLY A 99 -11.95 -0.19 -3.37
C GLY A 99 -11.81 -1.48 -4.17
N ALA A 100 -10.92 -2.40 -3.72
CA ALA A 100 -10.75 -3.69 -4.37
C ALA A 100 -12.00 -4.58 -4.22
N LEU A 101 -12.60 -4.64 -3.04
CA LEU A 101 -13.77 -5.47 -2.80
C LEU A 101 -15.01 -4.96 -3.53
N ILE A 102 -15.25 -3.63 -3.56
CA ILE A 102 -16.38 -3.08 -4.30
C ILE A 102 -16.20 -3.29 -5.81
N GLY A 103 -14.98 -3.24 -6.32
CA GLY A 103 -14.67 -3.57 -7.70
C GLY A 103 -14.83 -5.06 -8.04
N ARG A 104 -14.68 -5.95 -7.04
CA ARG A 104 -14.80 -7.40 -7.21
C ARG A 104 -16.18 -7.95 -6.87
N CYS A 105 -16.80 -7.38 -5.84
CA CYS A 105 -18.07 -7.79 -5.25
C CYS A 105 -19.02 -6.61 -5.24
N SER A 106 -20.29 -6.80 -5.62
CA SER A 106 -21.28 -5.72 -5.61
C SER A 106 -21.67 -5.25 -4.21
N GLU A 107 -21.27 -5.97 -3.17
CA GLU A 107 -21.55 -5.66 -1.77
C GLU A 107 -20.33 -5.95 -0.89
N VAL A 108 -20.03 -5.03 0.02
CA VAL A 108 -18.95 -5.11 1.01
C VAL A 108 -19.50 -4.78 2.38
N VAL A 109 -19.20 -5.61 3.37
CA VAL A 109 -19.49 -5.32 4.78
C VAL A 109 -18.17 -5.31 5.54
N MET A 110 -17.84 -4.17 6.15
CA MET A 110 -16.65 -4.00 6.98
C MET A 110 -17.00 -3.26 8.26
N GLU A 111 -16.34 -3.59 9.35
CA GLU A 111 -16.40 -2.74 10.54
C GLU A 111 -15.66 -1.42 10.32
N HIS A 112 -16.01 -0.40 11.08
CA HIS A 112 -15.22 0.83 11.10
C HIS A 112 -13.77 0.48 11.39
N PRO A 113 -12.82 0.90 10.53
CA PRO A 113 -11.41 0.63 10.74
C PRO A 113 -11.00 1.24 12.08
N GLY A 114 -10.34 0.45 12.92
CA GLY A 114 -9.91 0.85 14.24
C GLY A 114 -9.14 2.16 14.25
N GLY A 115 -9.26 2.94 15.32
CA GLY A 115 -8.53 4.18 15.49
C GLY A 115 -7.01 3.94 15.51
N CYS A 116 -6.25 4.88 14.97
CA CYS A 116 -4.80 4.88 15.12
C CYS A 116 -4.46 5.61 16.43
N VAL A 117 -3.57 5.04 17.24
CA VAL A 117 -3.09 5.67 18.49
C VAL A 117 -2.44 7.05 18.24
N ILE A 118 -2.05 7.33 17.00
CA ILE A 118 -1.36 8.56 16.58
C ILE A 118 -2.34 9.72 16.29
N GLY A 119 -3.65 9.47 16.10
CA GLY A 119 -4.64 10.51 15.84
C GLY A 119 -5.84 10.05 14.99
N GLU A 120 -6.85 10.92 14.95
CA GLU A 120 -8.01 10.72 14.08
C GLU A 120 -7.59 10.79 12.61
N ARG A 121 -8.04 9.81 11.84
CA ARG A 121 -7.86 9.76 10.39
C ARG A 121 -9.21 9.48 9.77
N PRO A 122 -9.96 10.51 9.40
CA PRO A 122 -11.29 10.37 8.81
C PRO A 122 -11.23 9.52 7.52
N ILE A 123 -12.33 8.87 7.21
CA ILE A 123 -12.48 8.02 6.01
C ILE A 123 -13.39 8.69 4.97
N ASP A 124 -13.83 9.89 5.24
CA ASP A 124 -14.75 10.70 4.43
C ASP A 124 -14.30 10.85 2.98
N LEU A 125 -13.01 11.05 2.73
CA LEU A 125 -12.48 11.13 1.36
C LEU A 125 -12.66 9.83 0.58
N HIS A 126 -12.48 8.67 1.24
CA HIS A 126 -12.70 7.37 0.61
C HIS A 126 -14.18 7.19 0.25
N LEU A 127 -15.08 7.46 1.21
CA LEU A 127 -16.52 7.28 1.02
C LEU A 127 -17.07 8.27 -0.02
N SER A 128 -16.66 9.54 0.05
CA SER A 128 -17.05 10.57 -0.91
C SER A 128 -16.60 10.23 -2.34
N ALA A 129 -15.35 9.79 -2.52
CA ALA A 129 -14.82 9.44 -3.83
C ALA A 129 -15.54 8.22 -4.43
N LEU A 130 -15.67 7.13 -3.66
CA LEU A 130 -16.38 5.94 -4.11
C LEU A 130 -17.88 6.21 -4.32
N GLY A 131 -18.48 7.11 -3.54
CA GLY A 131 -19.86 7.57 -3.75
C GLY A 131 -20.06 8.21 -5.12
N GLN A 132 -19.09 9.01 -5.60
CA GLN A 132 -19.11 9.59 -6.95
C GLN A 132 -19.00 8.50 -8.05
N MET A 133 -18.48 7.32 -7.73
CA MET A 133 -18.40 6.17 -8.63
C MET A 133 -19.63 5.26 -8.55
N GLY A 134 -20.70 5.67 -7.85
CA GLY A 134 -21.96 4.92 -7.74
C GLY A 134 -22.00 3.93 -6.60
N VAL A 135 -21.16 4.09 -5.57
CA VAL A 135 -21.21 3.27 -4.35
C VAL A 135 -22.12 3.93 -3.33
N GLU A 136 -23.09 3.17 -2.82
CA GLU A 136 -23.95 3.59 -1.71
C GLU A 136 -23.39 3.04 -0.41
N PHE A 137 -23.47 3.87 0.65
CA PHE A 137 -22.99 3.52 1.98
C PHE A 137 -24.14 3.57 3.00
N VAL A 138 -24.26 2.53 3.80
CA VAL A 138 -25.17 2.47 4.96
C VAL A 138 -24.32 2.21 6.19
N GLU A 139 -24.42 3.11 7.17
CA GLU A 139 -23.83 2.91 8.48
C GLU A 139 -24.79 2.10 9.35
N GLU A 140 -24.32 0.94 9.83
CA GLU A 140 -25.00 0.10 10.80
C GLU A 140 -24.15 0.08 12.08
N GLU A 141 -24.70 -0.35 13.21
CA GLU A 141 -24.04 -0.34 14.53
C GLU A 141 -22.57 -0.85 14.47
N GLY A 142 -21.62 0.08 14.31
CA GLY A 142 -20.17 -0.19 14.28
C GLY A 142 -19.62 -0.76 12.98
N SER A 143 -20.42 -0.83 11.91
CA SER A 143 -20.02 -1.32 10.59
C SER A 143 -20.47 -0.39 9.46
N ILE A 144 -19.78 -0.50 8.33
CA ILE A 144 -20.12 0.16 7.07
C ILE A 144 -20.50 -0.94 6.08
N ARG A 145 -21.68 -0.82 5.49
CA ARG A 145 -22.11 -1.60 4.35
C ARG A 145 -22.00 -0.72 3.11
N ALA A 146 -21.20 -1.14 2.13
CA ALA A 146 -21.04 -0.48 0.86
C ALA A 146 -21.59 -1.39 -0.23
N PHE A 147 -22.37 -0.85 -1.17
CA PHE A 147 -22.89 -1.62 -2.29
C PHE A 147 -23.00 -0.76 -3.54
N SER A 148 -22.89 -1.39 -4.69
CA SER A 148 -23.07 -0.73 -5.98
C SER A 148 -23.70 -1.71 -6.97
N ASP A 149 -24.82 -1.33 -7.56
CA ASP A 149 -25.42 -2.09 -8.65
C ASP A 149 -24.62 -1.91 -9.94
N ARG A 150 -23.95 -0.77 -10.08
CA ARG A 150 -23.17 -0.42 -11.26
C ARG A 150 -22.03 0.54 -10.89
N LEU A 151 -20.85 -0.01 -10.65
CA LEU A 151 -19.65 0.79 -10.46
C LEU A 151 -19.25 1.46 -11.78
N HIS A 152 -19.15 2.78 -11.80
CA HIS A 152 -18.86 3.54 -13.01
C HIS A 152 -17.74 4.56 -12.78
N GLY A 153 -17.08 4.96 -13.88
CA GLY A 153 -16.07 6.00 -13.88
C GLY A 153 -16.64 7.37 -13.51
N ALA A 154 -15.81 8.21 -12.92
CA ALA A 154 -16.19 9.55 -12.47
C ALA A 154 -15.03 10.54 -12.59
N VAL A 155 -15.34 11.84 -12.55
CA VAL A 155 -14.31 12.88 -12.38
C VAL A 155 -14.26 13.25 -10.90
N ILE A 156 -13.19 12.89 -10.24
CA ILE A 156 -13.00 13.01 -8.80
C ILE A 156 -11.91 14.05 -8.52
N ASN A 157 -12.22 15.05 -7.70
CA ASN A 157 -11.26 16.05 -7.24
C ASN A 157 -11.03 15.85 -5.74
N LEU A 158 -9.83 15.42 -5.34
CA LEU A 158 -9.45 15.33 -3.94
C LEU A 158 -9.05 16.72 -3.43
N PRO A 159 -9.59 17.20 -2.29
CA PRO A 159 -9.27 18.52 -1.74
C PRO A 159 -7.83 18.63 -1.23
N PHE A 160 -7.19 17.50 -0.95
CA PHE A 160 -5.78 17.35 -0.67
C PHE A 160 -5.32 15.92 -1.02
N PRO A 161 -4.02 15.72 -1.33
CA PRO A 161 -3.51 14.40 -1.69
C PRO A 161 -3.59 13.43 -0.50
N SER A 162 -4.42 12.39 -0.66
CA SER A 162 -4.56 11.30 0.31
C SER A 162 -4.15 9.99 -0.34
N VAL A 163 -3.08 9.36 0.17
CA VAL A 163 -2.56 8.09 -0.35
C VAL A 163 -3.66 7.03 -0.35
N GLY A 164 -4.30 6.78 0.78
CA GLY A 164 -5.31 5.74 0.88
C GLY A 164 -6.55 5.98 0.04
N ALA A 165 -7.02 7.24 -0.09
CA ALA A 165 -8.13 7.57 -0.96
C ALA A 165 -7.75 7.35 -2.44
N THR A 166 -6.55 7.81 -2.85
CA THR A 166 -6.01 7.58 -4.19
C THR A 166 -5.95 6.07 -4.51
N GLU A 167 -5.40 5.26 -3.60
CA GLU A 167 -5.32 3.80 -3.77
C GLU A 167 -6.71 3.17 -3.94
N ASN A 168 -7.69 3.55 -3.11
CA ASN A 168 -9.05 3.02 -3.23
C ASN A 168 -9.73 3.43 -4.54
N ILE A 169 -9.53 4.67 -4.99
CA ILE A 169 -10.07 5.16 -6.27
C ILE A 169 -9.45 4.38 -7.43
N VAL A 170 -8.12 4.15 -7.41
CA VAL A 170 -7.42 3.37 -8.43
C VAL A 170 -7.95 1.93 -8.45
N LEU A 171 -8.05 1.27 -7.28
CA LEU A 171 -8.54 -0.11 -7.16
C LEU A 171 -9.99 -0.28 -7.65
N ALA A 172 -10.86 0.66 -7.35
CA ALA A 172 -12.23 0.66 -7.84
C ALA A 172 -12.30 1.03 -9.33
N GLY A 173 -11.52 2.03 -9.74
CA GLY A 173 -11.52 2.59 -11.09
C GLY A 173 -11.14 1.59 -12.18
N VAL A 174 -10.18 0.71 -11.92
CA VAL A 174 -9.78 -0.32 -12.91
C VAL A 174 -10.91 -1.31 -13.22
N MET A 175 -11.90 -1.44 -12.33
CA MET A 175 -13.06 -2.31 -12.49
C MET A 175 -14.33 -1.56 -12.91
N ALA A 176 -14.33 -0.23 -12.84
CA ALA A 176 -15.48 0.61 -13.15
C ALA A 176 -15.85 0.58 -14.65
N GLU A 177 -17.10 0.81 -14.99
CA GLU A 177 -17.50 1.03 -16.37
C GLU A 177 -17.12 2.45 -16.82
N GLY A 178 -16.29 2.56 -17.86
CA GLY A 178 -15.78 3.84 -18.37
C GLY A 178 -14.56 4.36 -17.62
N ASP A 179 -14.23 5.62 -17.84
CA ASP A 179 -12.99 6.24 -17.36
C ASP A 179 -13.20 6.96 -16.04
N THR A 180 -12.25 6.80 -15.13
CA THR A 180 -12.16 7.61 -13.91
C THR A 180 -11.01 8.60 -14.05
N VAL A 181 -11.32 9.89 -13.90
CA VAL A 181 -10.31 10.96 -13.85
C VAL A 181 -10.16 11.40 -12.41
N LEU A 182 -8.98 11.23 -11.86
CA LEU A 182 -8.64 11.68 -10.51
C LEU A 182 -7.70 12.88 -10.57
N GLU A 183 -8.13 14.00 -10.02
CA GLU A 183 -7.33 15.21 -9.80
C GLU A 183 -6.94 15.30 -8.30
N GLY A 184 -5.72 15.73 -8.01
CA GLY A 184 -5.19 15.80 -6.65
C GLY A 184 -4.75 14.45 -6.10
N ALA A 185 -4.34 13.52 -6.97
CA ALA A 185 -3.79 12.24 -6.57
C ALA A 185 -2.54 12.41 -5.70
N ALA A 186 -2.32 11.49 -4.77
CA ALA A 186 -1.11 11.43 -3.98
C ALA A 186 0.08 10.97 -4.84
N LEU A 187 1.26 11.59 -4.60
CA LEU A 187 2.48 11.39 -5.40
C LEU A 187 3.46 10.41 -4.77
N GLU A 188 3.10 9.79 -3.65
CA GLU A 188 3.95 8.84 -2.97
C GLU A 188 4.28 7.65 -3.87
N PRO A 189 5.54 7.16 -3.86
CA PRO A 189 5.99 6.05 -4.71
C PRO A 189 5.13 4.80 -4.60
N GLU A 190 4.51 4.60 -3.45
CA GLU A 190 3.63 3.46 -3.19
C GLU A 190 2.39 3.46 -4.10
N VAL A 191 1.86 4.66 -4.43
CA VAL A 191 0.74 4.82 -5.39
C VAL A 191 1.19 4.44 -6.80
N SER A 192 2.34 4.97 -7.24
CA SER A 192 2.91 4.62 -8.55
C SER A 192 3.22 3.13 -8.66
N THR A 193 3.68 2.52 -7.56
CA THR A 193 3.94 1.08 -7.49
C THR A 193 2.66 0.26 -7.62
N LEU A 194 1.56 0.67 -6.97
CA LEU A 194 0.25 0.05 -7.14
C LEU A 194 -0.23 0.13 -8.59
N CYS A 195 -0.13 1.30 -9.21
CA CYS A 195 -0.49 1.49 -10.62
C CYS A 195 0.36 0.58 -11.54
N ALA A 196 1.67 0.50 -11.33
CA ALA A 196 2.57 -0.35 -12.11
C ALA A 196 2.22 -1.85 -11.95
N PHE A 197 1.84 -2.31 -10.75
CA PHE A 197 1.34 -3.65 -10.54
C PHE A 197 0.06 -3.91 -11.35
N LEU A 198 -0.90 -3.00 -11.28
CA LEU A 198 -2.18 -3.12 -12.01
C LEU A 198 -1.98 -3.08 -13.52
N GLU A 199 -1.07 -2.23 -14.05
CA GLU A 199 -0.72 -2.23 -15.48
C GLU A 199 -0.10 -3.56 -15.91
N GLN A 200 0.76 -4.13 -15.08
CA GLN A 200 1.33 -5.45 -15.35
C GLN A 200 0.26 -6.55 -15.33
N CYS A 201 -0.83 -6.37 -14.58
CA CYS A 201 -2.01 -7.23 -14.63
C CYS A 201 -2.91 -6.98 -15.85
N GLY A 202 -2.68 -5.92 -16.65
CA GLY A 202 -3.46 -5.59 -17.85
C GLY A 202 -4.37 -4.37 -17.73
N ALA A 203 -4.32 -3.62 -16.63
CA ALA A 203 -4.98 -2.32 -16.51
C ALA A 203 -4.33 -1.29 -17.46
N TRP A 204 -5.03 -0.18 -17.68
CA TRP A 204 -4.50 0.96 -18.41
C TRP A 204 -4.72 2.22 -17.58
N ILE A 205 -3.62 2.84 -17.14
CA ILE A 205 -3.62 4.00 -16.26
C ILE A 205 -2.66 5.04 -16.84
N GLU A 206 -3.16 6.25 -17.10
CA GLU A 206 -2.33 7.36 -17.58
C GLU A 206 -2.00 8.32 -16.44
N GLY A 207 -0.88 9.03 -16.54
CA GLY A 207 -0.47 10.05 -15.58
C GLY A 207 0.18 9.50 -14.30
N ILE A 208 0.63 8.26 -14.28
CA ILE A 208 1.29 7.65 -13.11
C ILE A 208 2.47 8.53 -12.66
N GLY A 209 2.51 8.84 -11.36
CA GLY A 209 3.52 9.73 -10.77
C GLY A 209 3.20 11.21 -10.87
N SER A 210 2.03 11.57 -11.41
CA SER A 210 1.50 12.93 -11.40
C SER A 210 0.27 13.06 -10.48
N ASP A 211 -0.15 14.29 -10.23
CA ASP A 211 -1.34 14.59 -9.43
C ASP A 211 -2.67 14.37 -10.19
N ARG A 212 -2.56 13.99 -11.48
CA ARG A 212 -3.71 13.67 -12.32
C ARG A 212 -3.58 12.26 -12.91
N LEU A 213 -4.50 11.37 -12.56
CA LEU A 213 -4.60 10.03 -13.12
C LEU A 213 -5.84 9.89 -13.99
N VAL A 214 -5.70 9.17 -15.12
CA VAL A 214 -6.83 8.67 -15.91
C VAL A 214 -6.80 7.15 -15.87
N ILE A 215 -7.84 6.55 -15.31
CA ILE A 215 -7.95 5.11 -15.10
C ILE A 215 -9.02 4.60 -16.06
N HIS A 216 -8.60 3.81 -17.05
CA HIS A 216 -9.50 3.20 -18.05
C HIS A 216 -10.02 1.88 -17.51
N GLY A 217 -11.26 1.89 -17.02
CA GLY A 217 -11.87 0.76 -16.34
C GLY A 217 -12.41 -0.34 -17.25
N GLY A 218 -12.93 -1.39 -16.63
CA GLY A 218 -13.62 -2.49 -17.31
C GLY A 218 -12.71 -3.47 -18.08
N ARG A 219 -11.40 -3.38 -17.92
CA ARG A 219 -10.45 -4.32 -18.52
C ARG A 219 -10.32 -5.60 -17.70
N ARG A 220 -10.15 -6.72 -18.38
CA ARG A 220 -9.81 -7.98 -17.71
C ARG A 220 -8.39 -7.91 -17.18
N LEU A 221 -8.23 -8.26 -15.89
CA LEU A 221 -6.94 -8.37 -15.24
C LEU A 221 -6.50 -9.84 -15.18
N TYR A 222 -5.18 -10.05 -15.24
CA TYR A 222 -4.53 -11.36 -15.28
C TYR A 222 -3.52 -11.51 -14.15
N GLY A 223 -3.28 -12.78 -13.75
CA GLY A 223 -2.24 -13.11 -12.79
C GLY A 223 -0.85 -12.70 -13.28
N THR A 224 -0.02 -12.20 -12.38
CA THR A 224 1.33 -11.73 -12.70
C THR A 224 2.34 -12.05 -11.60
N GLN A 225 3.63 -11.86 -11.91
CA GLN A 225 4.71 -11.87 -10.94
C GLN A 225 5.25 -10.45 -10.77
N PHE A 226 5.14 -9.89 -9.58
CA PHE A 226 5.58 -8.53 -9.29
C PHE A 226 6.45 -8.51 -8.03
N ALA A 227 7.53 -7.73 -8.05
CA ALA A 227 8.40 -7.56 -6.87
C ALA A 227 8.10 -6.22 -6.19
N VAL A 228 7.77 -6.27 -4.90
CA VAL A 228 7.61 -5.08 -4.07
C VAL A 228 8.95 -4.35 -3.97
N PRO A 229 9.03 -3.05 -4.27
CA PRO A 229 10.26 -2.26 -4.11
C PRO A 229 10.70 -2.20 -2.64
N SER A 230 11.97 -1.92 -2.41
CA SER A 230 12.51 -1.78 -1.05
C SER A 230 11.88 -0.60 -0.31
N ASP A 231 11.77 -0.72 1.02
CA ASP A 231 11.09 0.26 1.86
C ASP A 231 11.98 1.50 2.13
N ARG A 232 11.64 2.63 1.52
CA ARG A 232 12.33 3.93 1.73
C ARG A 232 12.26 4.41 3.18
N ILE A 233 11.19 4.07 3.91
CA ILE A 233 10.99 4.49 5.30
C ILE A 233 11.91 3.70 6.22
N VAL A 234 12.02 2.39 5.99
CA VAL A 234 12.97 1.52 6.71
C VAL A 234 14.40 1.95 6.42
N ALA A 235 14.75 2.16 5.14
CA ALA A 235 16.07 2.66 4.75
C ALA A 235 16.40 3.99 5.40
N GLY A 236 15.48 4.95 5.36
CA GLY A 236 15.62 6.26 6.01
C GLY A 236 15.79 6.15 7.53
N THR A 237 15.07 5.24 8.17
CA THR A 237 15.19 5.00 9.61
C THR A 237 16.59 4.52 10.00
N TYR A 238 17.16 3.53 9.29
CA TYR A 238 18.52 3.07 9.55
C TYR A 238 19.58 4.13 9.22
N LEU A 239 19.37 4.89 8.13
CA LEU A 239 20.24 6.00 7.76
C LEU A 239 20.31 7.05 8.87
N LEU A 240 19.15 7.52 9.34
CA LEU A 240 19.07 8.53 10.41
C LEU A 240 19.55 8.00 11.75
N ALA A 241 19.33 6.70 12.02
CA ALA A 241 19.91 6.07 13.21
C ALA A 241 21.45 6.10 13.18
N CYS A 242 22.08 5.85 12.03
CA CYS A 242 23.52 5.97 11.86
C CYS A 242 24.01 7.41 12.05
N ILE A 243 23.29 8.41 11.51
CA ILE A 243 23.60 9.83 11.73
C ILE A 243 23.55 10.19 13.22
N GLY A 244 22.52 9.72 13.95
CA GLY A 244 22.33 10.04 15.35
C GLY A 244 23.27 9.31 16.32
N ALA A 245 23.68 8.09 16.00
CA ALA A 245 24.52 7.25 16.86
C ALA A 245 26.02 7.29 16.49
N GLY A 246 26.38 7.83 15.32
CA GLY A 246 27.71 7.72 14.73
C GLY A 246 27.97 6.34 14.12
N GLY A 247 29.07 6.23 13.36
CA GLY A 247 29.52 4.99 12.76
C GLY A 247 29.34 4.87 11.26
N SER A 248 29.16 3.64 10.74
CA SER A 248 29.01 3.42 9.30
C SER A 248 28.11 2.24 8.99
N VAL A 249 27.13 2.43 8.10
CA VAL A 249 26.16 1.40 7.70
C VAL A 249 26.05 1.36 6.17
N PHE A 250 25.99 0.15 5.62
CA PHE A 250 25.61 -0.08 4.23
C PHE A 250 24.18 -0.60 4.15
N LEU A 251 23.31 0.16 3.50
CA LEU A 251 21.90 -0.15 3.27
C LEU A 251 21.75 -0.79 1.89
N GLU A 252 21.80 -2.12 1.86
CA GLU A 252 21.72 -2.89 0.62
C GLU A 252 20.31 -2.82 0.03
N GLN A 253 20.22 -2.57 -1.28
CA GLN A 253 18.98 -2.39 -2.02
C GLN A 253 18.11 -1.20 -1.57
N ALA A 254 18.67 -0.22 -0.86
CA ALA A 254 17.91 0.99 -0.51
C ALA A 254 17.49 1.76 -1.77
N PRO A 255 16.21 2.23 -1.85
CA PRO A 255 15.64 2.88 -3.03
C PRO A 255 16.10 4.35 -3.08
N GLN A 256 17.32 4.59 -3.52
CA GLN A 256 17.98 5.91 -3.48
C GLN A 256 17.22 7.01 -4.21
N GLU A 257 16.54 6.68 -5.33
CA GLU A 257 15.79 7.66 -6.13
C GLU A 257 14.61 8.25 -5.35
N GLU A 258 13.98 7.45 -4.51
CA GLU A 258 12.83 7.83 -3.67
C GLU A 258 13.26 8.51 -2.35
N MET A 259 14.56 8.63 -2.10
CA MET A 259 15.12 9.10 -0.83
C MET A 259 15.91 10.40 -0.93
N GLN A 260 15.90 11.11 -2.06
CA GLN A 260 16.78 12.27 -2.32
C GLN A 260 16.74 13.31 -1.19
N SER A 261 15.55 13.72 -0.75
CA SER A 261 15.38 14.71 0.33
C SER A 261 15.96 14.23 1.68
N VAL A 262 15.87 12.93 1.95
CA VAL A 262 16.43 12.31 3.16
C VAL A 262 17.95 12.27 3.08
N LEU A 263 18.51 11.90 1.91
CA LEU A 263 19.96 11.85 1.67
C LEU A 263 20.60 13.24 1.78
N GLU A 264 19.99 14.26 1.17
CA GLU A 264 20.42 15.66 1.29
C GLU A 264 20.37 16.16 2.74
N THR A 265 19.32 15.80 3.46
CA THR A 265 19.17 16.18 4.87
C THR A 265 20.24 15.52 5.74
N ALA A 266 20.50 14.23 5.53
CA ALA A 266 21.56 13.50 6.20
C ALA A 266 22.96 14.10 5.93
N ALA A 267 23.23 14.51 4.70
CA ALA A 267 24.47 15.20 4.35
C ALA A 267 24.60 16.55 5.07
N ARG A 268 23.53 17.34 5.14
CA ARG A 268 23.51 18.61 5.91
C ARG A 268 23.69 18.41 7.43
N MET A 269 23.30 17.25 7.94
CA MET A 269 23.52 16.86 9.34
C MET A 269 24.95 16.37 9.62
N GLY A 270 25.85 16.38 8.63
CA GLY A 270 27.25 16.00 8.77
C GLY A 270 27.56 14.56 8.38
N GLY A 271 26.59 13.82 7.86
CA GLY A 271 26.81 12.47 7.33
C GLY A 271 27.51 12.48 5.97
N ARG A 272 28.42 11.52 5.76
CA ARG A 272 28.90 11.18 4.44
C ARG A 272 27.98 10.14 3.82
N VAL A 273 27.31 10.49 2.72
CA VAL A 273 26.39 9.62 2.02
C VAL A 273 26.96 9.32 0.64
N CYS A 274 27.07 8.03 0.30
CA CYS A 274 27.48 7.57 -1.02
C CYS A 274 26.43 6.58 -1.55
N THR A 275 25.97 6.80 -2.77
CA THR A 275 24.99 5.95 -3.45
C THR A 275 25.67 5.08 -4.51
N SER A 276 25.17 3.86 -4.68
CA SER A 276 25.60 2.91 -5.72
C SER A 276 24.40 2.07 -6.19
N LYS A 277 24.57 1.33 -7.27
CA LYS A 277 23.54 0.39 -7.75
C LYS A 277 23.15 -0.69 -6.71
N GLU A 278 24.04 -0.97 -5.75
CA GLU A 278 23.84 -2.00 -4.73
C GLU A 278 23.15 -1.45 -3.49
N GLY A 279 23.15 -0.12 -3.29
CA GLY A 279 22.53 0.51 -2.13
C GLY A 279 23.20 1.82 -1.72
N ILE A 280 22.99 2.21 -0.46
CA ILE A 280 23.44 3.47 0.13
C ILE A 280 24.43 3.17 1.25
N TYR A 281 25.63 3.74 1.17
CA TYR A 281 26.58 3.79 2.28
C TYR A 281 26.45 5.12 3.01
N VAL A 282 26.32 5.06 4.32
CA VAL A 282 26.30 6.24 5.19
C VAL A 282 27.37 6.11 6.28
N GLN A 283 28.08 7.20 6.54
CA GLN A 283 29.06 7.33 7.62
C GLN A 283 28.82 8.64 8.36
N ALA A 284 28.77 8.55 9.69
CA ALA A 284 28.69 9.70 10.59
C ALA A 284 29.80 9.66 11.64
N PRO A 285 30.28 10.82 12.12
CA PRO A 285 31.32 10.91 13.14
C PRO A 285 30.89 10.28 14.48
#